data_3d0b4050cc7966b6b462c0bebb77a18a
#
_entry.id   3d0b4050cc7966b6b462c0bebb77a18a
#
_cell.length_a   1.000
_cell.length_b   1.000
_cell.length_c   1.000
_cell.angle_alpha   90.00
_cell.angle_beta   90.00
_cell.angle_gamma   90.00
#
_symmetry.space_group_name_H-M   'P 1'
#
loop_
_entity.id
_entity.type
_entity.pdbx_description
1 polymer ?
#
loop_
_entity_poly.entity_id
_entity_poly.type
_entity_poly.pdbx_seq_one_letter_code
_entity_poly.pdbx_strand_id
1 'polypeptide(L)'
;MTQARKPAGSPGATGGQYDHDSTTGTGDLPGFDRALSPDPAVRDDMALTDGLPRPVALRLSVDPDPGVRADLAATSQDPMVLANMASDPAVPVREAVASNLAAPRGTRGLLARDPDPRVRAAWAGTTDDRDRLDRLVGCEQVTFVRCDAAANPLAGRGTLDRLAGDPNPRVRLEAAANPSTRPDTLAILTGDTDRRVRGSAASNPSLTDPDALQALSRDGSPSVRAALLRRPVPDDIVSRLARDKDETVRTLAAQVKRTGRPV
;
A
#
# COMPACT_ATOMS: atom_id res chain seq x y z
N MET A 1 97.16 4.68 -4.33
CA MET A 1 96.55 3.36 -4.30
C MET A 1 95.32 3.45 -3.38
N THR A 2 94.16 3.66 -3.96
CA THR A 2 92.89 3.58 -3.19
C THR A 2 91.81 3.26 -4.20
N GLN A 3 91.31 2.03 -4.17
CA GLN A 3 90.20 1.57 -4.98
C GLN A 3 88.91 2.18 -4.51
N ALA A 4 88.25 2.87 -5.39
CA ALA A 4 86.89 3.35 -5.18
C ALA A 4 85.89 2.19 -5.36
N ARG A 5 85.08 1.91 -4.31
CA ARG A 5 84.00 0.96 -4.33
C ARG A 5 82.80 1.63 -5.08
N LYS A 6 82.31 0.90 -6.07
CA LYS A 6 80.97 1.22 -6.71
C LYS A 6 79.84 1.03 -5.70
N PRO A 7 78.86 1.92 -5.63
CA PRO A 7 77.65 1.65 -4.88
C PRO A 7 76.79 0.65 -5.65
N ALA A 8 76.14 -0.21 -4.85
CA ALA A 8 75.20 -1.24 -5.33
C ALA A 8 73.94 -0.59 -5.96
N GLY A 9 73.46 -1.25 -7.03
CA GLY A 9 72.36 -0.80 -7.82
C GLY A 9 71.04 -0.70 -7.04
N SER A 10 70.30 0.35 -7.34
CA SER A 10 68.89 0.53 -6.93
C SER A 10 68.05 -0.59 -7.52
N PRO A 11 67.11 -1.19 -6.75
CA PRO A 11 66.14 -2.12 -7.34
C PRO A 11 65.26 -1.35 -8.31
N GLY A 12 65.12 -1.87 -9.52
CA GLY A 12 64.23 -1.38 -10.53
C GLY A 12 62.79 -1.34 -9.99
N ALA A 13 62.17 -0.19 -10.08
CA ALA A 13 60.74 -0.08 -9.97
C ALA A 13 60.13 -0.87 -11.13
N THR A 14 59.68 -2.07 -10.85
CA THR A 14 58.71 -2.73 -11.70
C THR A 14 57.44 -1.87 -11.60
N GLY A 15 57.26 -1.02 -12.60
CA GLY A 15 55.98 -0.39 -12.83
C GLY A 15 54.92 -1.48 -12.94
N GLY A 16 54.08 -1.58 -11.93
CA GLY A 16 52.89 -2.36 -12.05
C GLY A 16 52.12 -1.76 -13.22
N GLN A 17 52.10 -2.46 -14.32
CA GLN A 17 51.03 -2.32 -15.27
C GLN A 17 49.75 -2.57 -14.47
N TYR A 18 49.02 -1.53 -14.10
CA TYR A 18 47.62 -1.63 -13.84
C TYR A 18 47.04 -2.06 -15.19
N ASP A 19 46.79 -3.34 -15.35
CA ASP A 19 45.92 -3.87 -16.36
C ASP A 19 44.57 -3.19 -16.14
N HIS A 20 44.31 -2.15 -16.92
CA HIS A 20 42.96 -1.58 -17.15
C HIS A 20 42.16 -2.55 -18.05
N ASP A 21 42.18 -3.83 -17.71
CA ASP A 21 41.29 -4.84 -18.27
C ASP A 21 40.25 -5.24 -17.24
N SER A 22 39.63 -4.22 -16.62
CA SER A 22 38.32 -4.38 -16.02
C SER A 22 37.31 -3.70 -16.91
N THR A 23 37.24 -4.06 -18.16
CA THR A 23 36.00 -4.06 -18.92
C THR A 23 35.18 -5.25 -18.43
N THR A 24 34.77 -5.24 -17.15
CA THR A 24 33.47 -5.79 -16.79
C THR A 24 32.48 -4.82 -17.40
N GLY A 25 32.38 -4.89 -18.74
CA GLY A 25 31.38 -4.17 -19.48
C GLY A 25 30.03 -4.56 -18.89
N THR A 26 29.19 -3.58 -18.60
CA THR A 26 27.79 -3.81 -18.20
C THR A 26 27.06 -4.79 -19.12
N GLY A 27 27.59 -5.05 -20.34
CA GLY A 27 27.09 -6.03 -21.31
C GLY A 27 27.20 -7.50 -20.89
N ASP A 28 28.07 -7.85 -19.93
CA ASP A 28 28.19 -9.21 -19.42
C ASP A 28 27.23 -9.52 -18.26
N LEU A 29 26.42 -8.55 -17.84
CA LEU A 29 25.45 -8.75 -16.78
C LEU A 29 24.20 -9.45 -17.34
N PRO A 30 23.69 -10.47 -16.63
CA PRO A 30 22.47 -11.15 -17.04
C PRO A 30 21.31 -10.16 -17.27
N GLY A 31 20.72 -10.18 -18.47
CA GLY A 31 19.60 -9.35 -18.83
C GLY A 31 19.93 -7.94 -19.33
N PHE A 32 21.21 -7.50 -19.31
CA PHE A 32 21.58 -6.15 -19.76
C PHE A 32 21.23 -5.90 -21.22
N ASP A 33 21.46 -6.89 -22.11
CA ASP A 33 21.10 -6.80 -23.53
C ASP A 33 19.60 -6.63 -23.74
N ARG A 34 18.76 -7.29 -22.91
CA ARG A 34 17.31 -7.14 -22.94
C ARG A 34 16.87 -5.74 -22.49
N ALA A 35 17.55 -5.15 -21.52
CA ALA A 35 17.30 -3.78 -21.06
C ALA A 35 17.71 -2.73 -22.11
N LEU A 36 18.49 -3.10 -23.12
CA LEU A 36 18.89 -2.28 -24.27
C LEU A 36 18.07 -2.60 -25.52
N SER A 37 17.14 -3.53 -25.48
CA SER A 37 16.30 -3.90 -26.63
C SER A 37 15.62 -2.66 -27.26
N PRO A 38 15.59 -2.54 -28.60
CA PRO A 38 14.80 -1.51 -29.25
C PRO A 38 13.29 -1.71 -29.05
N ASP A 39 12.86 -2.95 -28.80
CA ASP A 39 11.46 -3.29 -28.53
C ASP A 39 11.09 -2.93 -27.07
N PRO A 40 10.15 -1.99 -26.84
CA PRO A 40 9.71 -1.65 -25.50
C PRO A 40 9.07 -2.84 -24.75
N ALA A 41 8.40 -3.77 -25.45
CA ALA A 41 7.79 -4.94 -24.81
C ALA A 41 8.84 -5.87 -24.17
N VAL A 42 10.04 -5.98 -24.77
CA VAL A 42 11.14 -6.74 -24.19
C VAL A 42 11.72 -6.07 -22.94
N ARG A 43 11.78 -4.72 -22.95
CA ARG A 43 12.25 -3.95 -21.79
C ARG A 43 11.23 -3.95 -20.65
N ASP A 44 9.94 -3.94 -20.99
CA ASP A 44 8.82 -4.05 -20.07
C ASP A 44 8.83 -5.41 -19.34
N ASP A 45 8.88 -6.50 -20.10
CA ASP A 45 9.04 -7.85 -19.53
C ASP A 45 10.28 -7.98 -18.62
N MET A 46 11.36 -7.26 -18.97
CA MET A 46 12.56 -7.19 -18.14
C MET A 46 12.30 -6.40 -16.85
N ALA A 47 11.60 -5.27 -16.91
CA ALA A 47 11.27 -4.44 -15.75
C ALA A 47 10.40 -5.19 -14.72
N LEU A 48 9.60 -6.14 -15.17
CA LEU A 48 8.77 -7.01 -14.32
C LEU A 48 9.55 -8.18 -13.68
N THR A 49 10.84 -8.35 -14.00
CA THR A 49 11.66 -9.44 -13.46
C THR A 49 12.12 -9.12 -12.04
N ASP A 50 11.87 -10.04 -11.11
CA ASP A 50 12.35 -9.92 -9.73
C ASP A 50 13.89 -10.01 -9.63
N GLY A 51 14.46 -9.26 -8.69
CA GLY A 51 15.89 -9.38 -8.35
C GLY A 51 16.85 -8.90 -9.44
N LEU A 52 16.47 -7.92 -10.24
CA LEU A 52 17.33 -7.33 -11.26
C LEU A 52 18.65 -6.83 -10.67
N PRO A 53 19.79 -7.12 -11.34
CA PRO A 53 21.05 -6.49 -10.99
C PRO A 53 20.93 -4.96 -11.03
N ARG A 54 21.49 -4.27 -10.00
CA ARG A 54 21.37 -2.80 -9.89
C ARG A 54 21.72 -2.05 -11.18
N PRO A 55 22.80 -2.39 -11.93
CA PRO A 55 23.10 -1.68 -13.18
C PRO A 55 22.00 -1.82 -14.24
N VAL A 56 21.32 -2.97 -14.30
CA VAL A 56 20.18 -3.21 -15.20
C VAL A 56 18.98 -2.36 -14.76
N ALA A 57 18.65 -2.40 -13.45
CA ALA A 57 17.57 -1.59 -12.89
C ALA A 57 17.81 -0.07 -13.09
N LEU A 58 19.05 0.40 -12.88
CA LEU A 58 19.41 1.80 -13.15
C LEU A 58 19.27 2.18 -14.63
N ARG A 59 19.56 1.24 -15.54
CA ARG A 59 19.36 1.48 -16.98
C ARG A 59 17.87 1.62 -17.31
N LEU A 60 17.02 0.73 -16.78
CA LEU A 60 15.58 0.76 -16.99
C LEU A 60 14.91 1.95 -16.28
N SER A 61 15.46 2.45 -15.16
CA SER A 61 14.90 3.60 -14.45
C SER A 61 14.93 4.91 -15.23
N VAL A 62 15.69 4.96 -16.32
CA VAL A 62 15.76 6.09 -17.28
C VAL A 62 15.24 5.70 -18.65
N ASP A 63 14.44 4.67 -18.76
CA ASP A 63 13.85 4.22 -20.02
C ASP A 63 12.99 5.35 -20.63
N PRO A 64 13.01 5.53 -21.96
CA PRO A 64 12.15 6.54 -22.59
C PRO A 64 10.66 6.27 -22.40
N ASP A 65 10.25 4.99 -22.26
CA ASP A 65 8.86 4.60 -22.03
C ASP A 65 8.52 4.71 -20.53
N PRO A 66 7.56 5.54 -20.14
CA PRO A 66 7.12 5.65 -18.75
C PRO A 66 6.44 4.36 -18.23
N GLY A 67 5.91 3.49 -19.09
CA GLY A 67 5.36 2.19 -18.72
C GLY A 67 6.47 1.31 -18.15
N VAL A 68 7.56 1.12 -18.89
CA VAL A 68 8.74 0.35 -18.45
C VAL A 68 9.27 0.89 -17.10
N ARG A 69 9.33 2.22 -16.97
CA ARG A 69 9.77 2.82 -15.69
C ARG A 69 8.78 2.56 -14.55
N ALA A 70 7.45 2.60 -14.83
CA ALA A 70 6.43 2.35 -13.82
C ALA A 70 6.45 0.88 -13.34
N ASP A 71 6.63 -0.08 -14.25
CA ASP A 71 6.72 -1.49 -13.93
C ASP A 71 7.99 -1.82 -13.13
N LEU A 72 9.12 -1.20 -13.49
CA LEU A 72 10.32 -1.26 -12.66
C LEU A 72 10.07 -0.68 -11.26
N ALA A 73 9.40 0.46 -11.16
CA ALA A 73 9.11 1.09 -9.87
C ALA A 73 8.19 0.23 -9.00
N ALA A 74 7.27 -0.54 -9.61
CA ALA A 74 6.37 -1.45 -8.89
C ALA A 74 7.10 -2.69 -8.36
N THR A 75 8.07 -3.23 -9.10
CA THR A 75 8.73 -4.52 -8.81
C THR A 75 10.07 -4.38 -8.10
N SER A 76 10.77 -3.26 -8.29
CA SER A 76 12.12 -3.06 -7.75
C SER A 76 12.18 -3.19 -6.22
N GLN A 77 13.19 -3.92 -5.75
CA GLN A 77 13.54 -4.02 -4.33
C GLN A 77 14.76 -3.15 -3.97
N ASP A 78 15.32 -2.40 -4.92
CA ASP A 78 16.48 -1.54 -4.69
C ASP A 78 16.04 -0.14 -4.21
N PRO A 79 16.33 0.21 -2.93
CA PRO A 79 15.91 1.49 -2.36
C PRO A 79 16.49 2.72 -3.09
N MET A 80 17.70 2.58 -3.68
CA MET A 80 18.33 3.70 -4.43
C MET A 80 17.64 3.93 -5.77
N VAL A 81 17.31 2.86 -6.49
CA VAL A 81 16.56 2.94 -7.75
C VAL A 81 15.23 3.63 -7.49
N LEU A 82 14.48 3.18 -6.49
CA LEU A 82 13.19 3.75 -6.10
C LEU A 82 13.31 5.22 -5.63
N ALA A 83 14.37 5.57 -4.91
CA ALA A 83 14.60 6.95 -4.50
C ALA A 83 14.80 7.89 -5.70
N ASN A 84 15.53 7.45 -6.72
CA ASN A 84 15.75 8.23 -7.95
C ASN A 84 14.43 8.40 -8.74
N MET A 85 13.57 7.39 -8.74
CA MET A 85 12.30 7.40 -9.49
C MET A 85 11.17 8.19 -8.80
N ALA A 86 11.34 8.56 -7.54
CA ALA A 86 10.33 9.31 -6.79
C ALA A 86 10.06 10.72 -7.34
N SER A 87 10.95 11.25 -8.16
CA SER A 87 10.79 12.56 -8.84
C SER A 87 10.58 12.42 -10.34
N ASP A 88 10.18 11.23 -10.81
CA ASP A 88 9.91 10.99 -12.23
C ASP A 88 8.83 11.96 -12.78
N PRO A 89 8.98 12.50 -14.00
CA PRO A 89 7.97 13.37 -14.59
C PRO A 89 6.62 12.67 -14.79
N ALA A 90 6.61 11.35 -15.02
CA ALA A 90 5.39 10.57 -15.22
C ALA A 90 4.71 10.20 -13.91
N VAL A 91 3.44 10.52 -13.80
CA VAL A 91 2.63 10.21 -12.61
C VAL A 91 2.58 8.71 -12.30
N PRO A 92 2.39 7.79 -13.27
CA PRO A 92 2.36 6.36 -12.99
C PRO A 92 3.64 5.83 -12.31
N VAL A 93 4.80 6.39 -12.66
CA VAL A 93 6.08 6.02 -12.04
C VAL A 93 6.10 6.45 -10.56
N ARG A 94 5.74 7.70 -10.27
CA ARG A 94 5.69 8.20 -8.89
C ARG A 94 4.63 7.47 -8.05
N GLU A 95 3.48 7.12 -8.66
CA GLU A 95 2.42 6.33 -8.05
C GLU A 95 2.93 4.92 -7.64
N ALA A 96 3.65 4.24 -8.55
CA ALA A 96 4.26 2.96 -8.29
C ALA A 96 5.30 3.04 -7.15
N VAL A 97 6.17 4.07 -7.14
CA VAL A 97 7.11 4.30 -6.02
C VAL A 97 6.38 4.54 -4.70
N ALA A 98 5.26 5.29 -4.72
CA ALA A 98 4.47 5.59 -3.51
C ALA A 98 3.89 4.31 -2.88
N SER A 99 3.48 3.35 -3.72
CA SER A 99 2.92 2.05 -3.31
C SER A 99 4.01 1.04 -2.92
N ASN A 100 5.23 1.18 -3.41
CA ASN A 100 6.29 0.20 -3.21
C ASN A 100 6.91 0.32 -1.80
N LEU A 101 6.72 -0.72 -0.98
CA LEU A 101 7.20 -0.74 0.41
C LEU A 101 8.73 -0.84 0.53
N ALA A 102 9.44 -1.24 -0.53
CA ALA A 102 10.91 -1.24 -0.58
C ALA A 102 11.49 0.18 -0.73
N ALA A 103 10.69 1.15 -1.17
CA ALA A 103 11.12 2.54 -1.25
C ALA A 103 11.38 3.11 0.16
N PRO A 104 12.49 3.86 0.36
CA PRO A 104 12.82 4.42 1.66
C PRO A 104 11.67 5.26 2.23
N ARG A 105 11.41 5.16 3.54
CA ARG A 105 10.34 5.92 4.22
C ARG A 105 10.40 7.43 3.93
N GLY A 106 11.61 8.00 3.92
CA GLY A 106 11.82 9.41 3.59
C GLY A 106 11.36 9.74 2.18
N THR A 107 11.73 8.91 1.21
CA THR A 107 11.34 9.02 -0.21
C THR A 107 9.83 8.93 -0.36
N ARG A 108 9.21 7.87 0.15
CA ARG A 108 7.74 7.73 0.14
C ARG A 108 7.05 8.91 0.81
N GLY A 109 7.61 9.39 1.91
CA GLY A 109 7.05 10.52 2.65
C GLY A 109 7.06 11.86 1.89
N LEU A 110 7.89 12.04 0.85
CA LEU A 110 7.80 13.20 -0.04
C LEU A 110 6.54 13.12 -0.91
N LEU A 111 6.17 11.91 -1.34
CA LEU A 111 5.02 11.65 -2.21
C LEU A 111 3.65 11.88 -1.52
N ALA A 112 3.63 11.98 -0.19
CA ALA A 112 2.46 12.47 0.55
C ALA A 112 2.02 13.90 0.17
N ARG A 113 2.91 14.67 -0.48
CA ARG A 113 2.65 16.04 -0.94
C ARG A 113 2.74 16.18 -2.46
N ASP A 114 2.69 15.06 -3.18
CA ASP A 114 2.71 15.07 -4.64
C ASP A 114 1.56 15.93 -5.19
N PRO A 115 1.78 16.71 -6.24
CA PRO A 115 0.72 17.50 -6.87
C PRO A 115 -0.43 16.61 -7.40
N ASP A 116 -0.13 15.39 -7.88
CA ASP A 116 -1.15 14.48 -8.39
C ASP A 116 -1.82 13.70 -7.25
N PRO A 117 -3.15 13.74 -7.15
CA PRO A 117 -3.86 13.04 -6.08
C PRO A 117 -3.76 11.51 -6.16
N ARG A 118 -3.47 10.91 -7.32
CA ARG A 118 -3.26 9.46 -7.44
C ARG A 118 -2.02 9.02 -6.68
N VAL A 119 -0.94 9.80 -6.77
CA VAL A 119 0.28 9.53 -6.01
C VAL A 119 0.04 9.67 -4.51
N ARG A 120 -0.69 10.71 -4.09
CA ARG A 120 -1.05 10.88 -2.67
C ARG A 120 -1.93 9.73 -2.16
N ALA A 121 -2.88 9.25 -2.98
CA ALA A 121 -3.75 8.11 -2.66
C ALA A 121 -2.95 6.81 -2.49
N ALA A 122 -2.08 6.50 -3.45
CA ALA A 122 -1.19 5.35 -3.39
C ALA A 122 -0.33 5.35 -2.11
N TRP A 123 0.21 6.52 -1.76
CA TRP A 123 0.94 6.68 -0.48
C TRP A 123 0.03 6.51 0.74
N ALA A 124 -1.15 7.13 0.73
CA ALA A 124 -2.08 7.11 1.87
C ALA A 124 -2.58 5.69 2.19
N GLY A 125 -2.83 4.87 1.15
CA GLY A 125 -3.30 3.50 1.28
C GLY A 125 -2.25 2.51 1.80
N THR A 126 -0.95 2.86 1.74
CA THR A 126 0.15 1.93 2.04
C THR A 126 1.09 2.41 3.15
N THR A 127 0.97 3.66 3.59
CA THR A 127 1.91 4.24 4.56
C THR A 127 1.73 3.70 5.98
N ASP A 128 2.83 3.54 6.69
CA ASP A 128 2.90 3.30 8.13
C ASP A 128 3.24 4.58 8.94
N ASP A 129 3.41 5.73 8.26
CA ASP A 129 3.66 7.04 8.88
C ASP A 129 2.32 7.69 9.31
N ARG A 130 1.86 7.31 10.49
CA ARG A 130 0.56 7.74 11.03
C ARG A 130 0.46 9.25 11.19
N ASP A 131 1.53 9.91 11.62
CA ASP A 131 1.54 11.36 11.86
C ASP A 131 1.44 12.13 10.54
N ARG A 132 2.11 11.65 9.50
CA ARG A 132 2.03 12.26 8.18
C ARG A 132 0.70 11.99 7.51
N LEU A 133 0.13 10.79 7.71
CA LEU A 133 -1.21 10.44 7.22
C LEU A 133 -2.28 11.31 7.88
N ASP A 134 -2.21 11.54 9.19
CA ASP A 134 -3.15 12.42 9.90
C ASP A 134 -3.08 13.86 9.41
N ARG A 135 -1.87 14.37 9.15
CA ARG A 135 -1.69 15.70 8.53
C ARG A 135 -2.25 15.77 7.12
N LEU A 136 -2.03 14.74 6.30
CA LEU A 136 -2.61 14.67 4.94
C LEU A 136 -4.13 14.73 5.01
N VAL A 137 -4.75 13.86 5.78
CA VAL A 137 -6.21 13.78 5.93
C VAL A 137 -6.80 15.11 6.44
N GLY A 138 -6.06 15.84 7.29
CA GLY A 138 -6.49 17.12 7.83
C GLY A 138 -6.66 18.23 6.78
N CYS A 139 -6.02 18.13 5.62
CA CYS A 139 -6.07 19.14 4.55
C CYS A 139 -6.49 18.60 3.17
N GLU A 140 -6.64 17.27 3.01
CA GLU A 140 -6.94 16.66 1.72
C GLU A 140 -8.39 16.90 1.29
N GLN A 141 -8.56 17.44 0.08
CA GLN A 141 -9.88 17.74 -0.48
C GLN A 141 -10.42 16.62 -1.40
N VAL A 142 -9.51 15.81 -1.95
CA VAL A 142 -9.88 14.77 -2.92
C VAL A 142 -10.42 13.54 -2.20
N THR A 143 -11.66 13.19 -2.48
CA THR A 143 -12.39 12.12 -1.77
C THR A 143 -11.69 10.77 -1.84
N PHE A 144 -11.20 10.34 -3.02
CA PHE A 144 -10.60 9.01 -3.14
C PHE A 144 -9.28 8.91 -2.36
N VAL A 145 -8.51 9.99 -2.21
CA VAL A 145 -7.31 10.01 -1.33
C VAL A 145 -7.72 9.76 0.13
N ARG A 146 -8.81 10.37 0.58
CA ARG A 146 -9.34 10.13 1.94
C ARG A 146 -9.93 8.72 2.08
N CYS A 147 -10.52 8.14 1.01
CA CYS A 147 -10.94 6.73 1.01
C CYS A 147 -9.76 5.79 1.20
N ASP A 148 -8.66 5.98 0.45
CA ASP A 148 -7.47 5.13 0.56
C ASP A 148 -6.80 5.28 1.94
N ALA A 149 -6.79 6.49 2.49
CA ALA A 149 -6.36 6.73 3.87
C ALA A 149 -7.22 5.96 4.88
N ALA A 150 -8.55 5.94 4.68
CA ALA A 150 -9.49 5.21 5.55
C ALA A 150 -9.35 3.69 5.41
N ALA A 151 -9.07 3.20 4.21
CA ALA A 151 -8.86 1.79 3.92
C ALA A 151 -7.51 1.26 4.42
N ASN A 152 -6.53 2.13 4.69
CA ASN A 152 -5.21 1.73 5.17
C ASN A 152 -5.30 1.00 6.52
N PRO A 153 -4.91 -0.29 6.63
CA PRO A 153 -5.01 -1.05 7.87
C PRO A 153 -4.07 -0.53 8.97
N LEU A 154 -3.06 0.25 8.61
CA LEU A 154 -2.09 0.86 9.53
C LEU A 154 -2.49 2.28 9.95
N ALA A 155 -3.63 2.79 9.46
CA ALA A 155 -4.13 4.11 9.84
C ALA A 155 -4.28 4.24 11.36
N GLY A 156 -3.88 5.40 11.88
CA GLY A 156 -4.01 5.70 13.31
C GLY A 156 -5.48 5.85 13.73
N ARG A 157 -5.77 5.55 14.99
CA ARG A 157 -7.13 5.66 15.55
C ARG A 157 -7.70 7.07 15.38
N GLY A 158 -6.90 8.12 15.63
CA GLY A 158 -7.32 9.51 15.46
C GLY A 158 -7.68 9.86 14.01
N THR A 159 -6.91 9.34 13.04
CA THR A 159 -7.20 9.48 11.62
C THR A 159 -8.53 8.81 11.26
N LEU A 160 -8.76 7.59 11.74
CA LEU A 160 -10.00 6.85 11.48
C LEU A 160 -11.22 7.52 12.15
N ASP A 161 -11.08 8.05 13.36
CA ASP A 161 -12.15 8.82 14.03
C ASP A 161 -12.53 10.07 13.22
N ARG A 162 -11.54 10.76 12.66
CA ARG A 162 -11.78 11.91 11.77
C ARG A 162 -12.50 11.49 10.49
N LEU A 163 -12.03 10.42 9.82
CA LEU A 163 -12.61 9.92 8.58
C LEU A 163 -14.00 9.31 8.77
N ALA A 164 -14.31 8.79 9.95
CA ALA A 164 -15.65 8.36 10.33
C ALA A 164 -16.67 9.53 10.37
N GLY A 165 -16.20 10.76 10.53
CA GLY A 165 -17.02 11.99 10.45
C GLY A 165 -16.99 12.68 9.07
N ASP A 166 -16.42 12.07 8.04
CA ASP A 166 -16.26 12.67 6.71
C ASP A 166 -17.62 13.00 6.07
N PRO A 167 -17.76 14.14 5.38
CA PRO A 167 -19.00 14.48 4.67
C PRO A 167 -19.38 13.45 3.59
N ASN A 168 -18.40 12.76 2.99
CA ASN A 168 -18.64 11.77 1.96
C ASN A 168 -18.90 10.38 2.56
N PRO A 169 -20.06 9.74 2.29
CA PRO A 169 -20.38 8.42 2.85
C PRO A 169 -19.43 7.30 2.39
N ARG A 170 -18.72 7.45 1.26
CA ARG A 170 -17.74 6.46 0.84
C ARG A 170 -16.53 6.44 1.78
N VAL A 171 -16.07 7.61 2.22
CA VAL A 171 -14.96 7.71 3.19
C VAL A 171 -15.39 7.11 4.54
N ARG A 172 -16.59 7.44 5.02
CA ARG A 172 -17.14 6.85 6.26
C ARG A 172 -17.31 5.33 6.16
N LEU A 173 -17.68 4.82 4.97
CA LEU A 173 -17.79 3.39 4.70
C LEU A 173 -16.44 2.68 4.84
N GLU A 174 -15.39 3.22 4.25
CA GLU A 174 -14.02 2.66 4.37
C GLU A 174 -13.52 2.73 5.84
N ALA A 175 -13.80 3.83 6.54
CA ALA A 175 -13.50 3.93 7.97
C ALA A 175 -14.27 2.89 8.80
N ALA A 176 -15.55 2.64 8.48
CA ALA A 176 -16.36 1.60 9.14
C ALA A 176 -15.87 0.18 8.85
N ALA A 177 -15.29 -0.06 7.65
CA ALA A 177 -14.74 -1.35 7.24
C ALA A 177 -13.37 -1.63 7.88
N ASN A 178 -12.63 -0.58 8.25
CA ASN A 178 -11.27 -0.72 8.73
C ASN A 178 -11.21 -1.46 10.07
N PRO A 179 -10.44 -2.57 10.19
CA PRO A 179 -10.36 -3.35 11.41
C PRO A 179 -9.72 -2.60 12.60
N SER A 180 -8.97 -1.52 12.31
CA SER A 180 -8.33 -0.68 13.34
C SER A 180 -9.27 0.40 13.90
N THR A 181 -10.49 0.53 13.37
CA THR A 181 -11.50 1.48 13.88
C THR A 181 -11.97 1.07 15.26
N ARG A 182 -12.03 2.04 16.17
CA ARG A 182 -12.39 1.80 17.57
C ARG A 182 -13.85 1.37 17.72
N PRO A 183 -14.17 0.56 18.73
CA PRO A 183 -15.55 0.17 19.04
C PRO A 183 -16.50 1.37 19.19
N ASP A 184 -16.08 2.41 19.90
CA ASP A 184 -16.89 3.64 20.13
C ASP A 184 -17.21 4.35 18.81
N THR A 185 -16.21 4.46 17.91
CA THR A 185 -16.39 5.07 16.59
C THR A 185 -17.32 4.22 15.73
N LEU A 186 -17.18 2.88 15.78
CA LEU A 186 -18.09 1.97 15.11
C LEU A 186 -19.53 2.10 15.64
N ALA A 187 -19.70 2.20 16.97
CA ALA A 187 -21.01 2.41 17.59
C ALA A 187 -21.71 3.69 17.04
N ILE A 188 -20.97 4.77 16.85
CA ILE A 188 -21.48 5.98 16.21
C ILE A 188 -21.92 5.69 14.75
N LEU A 189 -21.07 4.98 13.98
CA LEU A 189 -21.35 4.68 12.57
C LEU A 189 -22.54 3.71 12.37
N THR A 190 -22.98 2.99 13.40
CA THR A 190 -24.23 2.19 13.34
C THR A 190 -25.49 3.05 13.19
N GLY A 191 -25.40 4.33 13.53
CA GLY A 191 -26.48 5.33 13.34
C GLY A 191 -26.33 6.16 12.06
N ASP A 192 -25.41 5.82 11.15
CA ASP A 192 -25.18 6.59 9.93
C ASP A 192 -26.41 6.67 9.03
N THR A 193 -26.57 7.79 8.34
CA THR A 193 -27.67 7.98 7.38
C THR A 193 -27.57 7.04 6.17
N ASP A 194 -26.36 6.68 5.74
CA ASP A 194 -26.12 5.73 4.64
C ASP A 194 -26.15 4.28 5.16
N ARG A 195 -27.12 3.48 4.65
CA ARG A 195 -27.23 2.05 4.99
C ARG A 195 -25.96 1.24 4.73
N ARG A 196 -25.13 1.65 3.77
CA ARG A 196 -23.88 0.95 3.45
C ARG A 196 -22.86 1.15 4.56
N VAL A 197 -22.78 2.36 5.10
CA VAL A 197 -21.92 2.67 6.26
C VAL A 197 -22.38 1.88 7.48
N ARG A 198 -23.72 1.88 7.78
CA ARG A 198 -24.27 1.07 8.89
C ARG A 198 -23.98 -0.42 8.69
N GLY A 199 -24.13 -0.94 7.47
CA GLY A 199 -23.81 -2.34 7.12
C GLY A 199 -22.35 -2.68 7.28
N SER A 200 -21.46 -1.78 6.91
CA SER A 200 -20.01 -1.92 7.10
C SER A 200 -19.66 -1.98 8.60
N ALA A 201 -20.19 -1.04 9.38
CA ALA A 201 -20.02 -1.06 10.85
C ALA A 201 -20.60 -2.34 11.48
N ALA A 202 -21.77 -2.80 10.99
CA ALA A 202 -22.42 -4.03 11.46
C ALA A 202 -21.55 -5.28 11.24
N SER A 203 -20.83 -5.37 10.11
CA SER A 203 -19.96 -6.50 9.78
C SER A 203 -18.57 -6.41 10.41
N ASN A 204 -18.16 -5.24 10.94
CA ASN A 204 -16.83 -5.06 11.50
C ASN A 204 -16.67 -5.84 12.82
N PRO A 205 -15.70 -6.76 12.94
CA PRO A 205 -15.51 -7.56 14.13
C PRO A 205 -15.13 -6.74 15.38
N SER A 206 -14.61 -5.53 15.21
CA SER A 206 -14.23 -4.63 16.31
C SER A 206 -15.43 -3.94 16.97
N LEU A 207 -16.66 -4.02 16.42
CA LEU A 207 -17.86 -3.51 17.05
C LEU A 207 -18.26 -4.43 18.20
N THR A 208 -18.10 -4.02 19.44
CA THR A 208 -18.38 -4.85 20.63
C THR A 208 -19.53 -4.31 21.49
N ASP A 209 -20.06 -3.12 21.18
CA ASP A 209 -21.14 -2.49 21.92
C ASP A 209 -22.45 -3.30 21.79
N PRO A 210 -23.00 -3.85 22.90
CA PRO A 210 -24.20 -4.67 22.86
C PRO A 210 -25.44 -3.87 22.42
N ASP A 211 -25.54 -2.61 22.79
CA ASP A 211 -26.70 -1.78 22.46
C ASP A 211 -26.71 -1.46 20.97
N ALA A 212 -25.53 -1.16 20.39
CA ALA A 212 -25.37 -0.98 18.96
C ALA A 212 -25.71 -2.25 18.17
N LEU A 213 -25.27 -3.43 18.63
CA LEU A 213 -25.63 -4.71 18.00
C LEU A 213 -27.13 -4.98 18.07
N GLN A 214 -27.77 -4.69 19.19
CA GLN A 214 -29.24 -4.80 19.34
C GLN A 214 -29.97 -3.83 18.43
N ALA A 215 -29.50 -2.58 18.30
CA ALA A 215 -30.08 -1.58 17.41
C ALA A 215 -29.99 -2.04 15.95
N LEU A 216 -28.81 -2.49 15.50
CA LEU A 216 -28.59 -3.00 14.15
C LEU A 216 -29.45 -4.22 13.82
N SER A 217 -29.74 -5.10 14.81
CA SER A 217 -30.64 -6.24 14.62
C SER A 217 -32.08 -5.84 14.27
N ARG A 218 -32.42 -4.56 14.50
CA ARG A 218 -33.72 -3.96 14.21
C ARG A 218 -33.65 -2.91 13.09
N ASP A 219 -32.49 -2.77 12.41
CA ASP A 219 -32.31 -1.79 11.34
C ASP A 219 -33.40 -1.91 10.28
N GLY A 220 -33.83 -0.78 9.74
CA GLY A 220 -34.83 -0.74 8.68
C GLY A 220 -34.43 -1.47 7.40
N SER A 221 -33.13 -1.53 7.12
CA SER A 221 -32.57 -2.19 5.92
C SER A 221 -32.26 -3.68 6.17
N PRO A 222 -32.83 -4.58 5.37
CA PRO A 222 -32.48 -6.01 5.45
C PRO A 222 -30.97 -6.28 5.24
N SER A 223 -30.31 -5.49 4.37
CA SER A 223 -28.88 -5.65 4.10
C SER A 223 -28.02 -5.33 5.33
N VAL A 224 -28.45 -4.38 6.18
CA VAL A 224 -27.74 -4.08 7.43
C VAL A 224 -27.94 -5.21 8.45
N ARG A 225 -29.19 -5.70 8.60
CA ARG A 225 -29.46 -6.84 9.48
C ARG A 225 -28.71 -8.11 9.05
N ALA A 226 -28.62 -8.38 7.73
CA ALA A 226 -27.84 -9.47 7.17
C ALA A 226 -26.32 -9.31 7.44
N ALA A 227 -25.81 -8.06 7.38
CA ALA A 227 -24.39 -7.79 7.61
C ALA A 227 -23.94 -8.17 9.03
N LEU A 228 -24.81 -8.09 10.02
CA LEU A 228 -24.52 -8.56 11.38
C LEU A 228 -24.11 -10.05 11.44
N LEU A 229 -24.67 -10.87 10.55
CA LEU A 229 -24.42 -12.32 10.54
C LEU A 229 -23.06 -12.70 9.93
N ARG A 230 -22.31 -11.73 9.39
CA ARG A 230 -20.93 -11.92 8.89
C ARG A 230 -19.86 -11.94 9.99
N ARG A 231 -20.28 -11.75 11.21
CA ARG A 231 -19.44 -11.80 12.41
C ARG A 231 -20.09 -12.62 13.51
N PRO A 232 -19.34 -13.04 14.52
CA PRO A 232 -19.97 -13.62 15.72
C PRO A 232 -20.89 -12.59 16.38
N VAL A 233 -22.13 -12.98 16.65
CA VAL A 233 -23.12 -12.18 17.37
C VAL A 233 -23.78 -13.02 18.45
N PRO A 234 -24.33 -12.40 19.53
CA PRO A 234 -25.06 -13.12 20.58
C PRO A 234 -26.22 -13.95 20.04
N ASP A 235 -26.50 -15.09 20.68
CA ASP A 235 -27.54 -16.04 20.28
C ASP A 235 -28.94 -15.46 20.25
N ASP A 236 -29.25 -14.49 21.10
CA ASP A 236 -30.52 -13.78 21.11
C ASP A 236 -30.72 -12.96 19.84
N ILE A 237 -29.67 -12.34 19.31
CA ILE A 237 -29.68 -11.64 18.01
C ILE A 237 -29.89 -12.65 16.88
N VAL A 238 -29.16 -13.77 16.85
CA VAL A 238 -29.35 -14.82 15.84
C VAL A 238 -30.78 -15.35 15.88
N SER A 239 -31.31 -15.60 17.08
CA SER A 239 -32.67 -16.09 17.29
C SER A 239 -33.74 -15.10 16.84
N ARG A 240 -33.50 -13.80 17.01
CA ARG A 240 -34.34 -12.71 16.46
C ARG A 240 -34.31 -12.72 14.94
N LEU A 241 -33.13 -12.71 14.33
CA LEU A 241 -32.94 -12.65 12.88
C LEU A 241 -33.45 -13.92 12.18
N ALA A 242 -33.47 -15.05 12.84
CA ALA A 242 -34.11 -16.27 12.33
C ALA A 242 -35.65 -16.16 12.17
N ARG A 243 -36.24 -15.12 12.74
CA ARG A 243 -37.67 -14.77 12.59
C ARG A 243 -37.87 -13.47 11.84
N ASP A 244 -36.86 -13.02 11.09
CA ASP A 244 -36.91 -11.76 10.35
C ASP A 244 -38.00 -11.76 9.28
N LYS A 245 -38.54 -10.59 8.97
CA LYS A 245 -39.50 -10.43 7.87
C LYS A 245 -38.91 -10.69 6.48
N ASP A 246 -37.60 -10.45 6.34
CA ASP A 246 -36.87 -10.68 5.08
C ASP A 246 -36.38 -12.13 5.02
N GLU A 247 -36.62 -12.80 3.89
CA GLU A 247 -36.28 -14.20 3.69
C GLU A 247 -34.77 -14.44 3.67
N THR A 248 -34.01 -13.53 3.06
CA THR A 248 -32.54 -13.64 3.01
C THR A 248 -31.95 -13.59 4.41
N VAL A 249 -32.42 -12.66 5.24
CA VAL A 249 -31.98 -12.53 6.63
C VAL A 249 -32.30 -13.80 7.43
N ARG A 250 -33.55 -14.36 7.28
CA ARG A 250 -33.92 -15.62 7.95
C ARG A 250 -33.03 -16.77 7.55
N THR A 251 -32.75 -16.91 6.25
CA THR A 251 -31.93 -17.99 5.72
C THR A 251 -30.50 -17.93 6.26
N LEU A 252 -29.89 -16.75 6.25
CA LEU A 252 -28.54 -16.54 6.79
C LEU A 252 -28.50 -16.83 8.31
N ALA A 253 -29.49 -16.34 9.06
CA ALA A 253 -29.55 -16.60 10.50
C ALA A 253 -29.75 -18.07 10.82
N ALA A 254 -30.58 -18.80 10.04
CA ALA A 254 -30.73 -20.25 10.17
C ALA A 254 -29.42 -21.01 9.87
N GLN A 255 -28.64 -20.54 8.89
CA GLN A 255 -27.32 -21.09 8.60
C GLN A 255 -26.34 -20.90 9.76
N VAL A 256 -26.23 -19.65 10.30
CA VAL A 256 -25.42 -19.34 11.48
C VAL A 256 -25.82 -20.23 12.67
N LYS A 257 -27.11 -20.37 12.93
CA LYS A 257 -27.62 -21.21 14.02
C LYS A 257 -27.25 -22.69 13.87
N ARG A 258 -27.24 -23.19 12.63
CA ARG A 258 -26.89 -24.58 12.33
C ARG A 258 -25.39 -24.84 12.42
N THR A 259 -24.55 -23.91 11.95
CA THR A 259 -23.10 -24.09 11.84
C THR A 259 -22.33 -23.58 13.05
N GLY A 260 -22.93 -22.68 13.84
CA GLY A 260 -22.24 -21.92 14.88
C GLY A 260 -21.17 -20.95 14.34
N ARG A 261 -21.20 -20.66 13.01
CA ARG A 261 -20.21 -19.81 12.34
C ARG A 261 -20.90 -18.68 11.55
N PRO A 262 -20.28 -17.50 11.51
CA PRO A 262 -20.70 -16.40 10.62
C PRO A 262 -20.78 -16.84 9.16
N VAL A 263 -21.58 -16.15 8.36
CA VAL A 263 -21.78 -16.38 6.91
C VAL A 263 -21.01 -15.41 6.05
#